data_8493ea085bb4687c022ca6f8e7aeae2e
#
_entry.id   8493ea085bb4687c022ca6f8e7aeae2e
#
_cell.length_a   1.000
_cell.length_b   1.000
_cell.length_c   1.000
_cell.angle_alpha   90.00
_cell.angle_beta   90.00
_cell.angle_gamma   90.00
#
_symmetry.space_group_name_H-M   'P 1'
#
loop_
_entity.id
_entity.type
_entity.pdbx_description
1 polymer ?
#
loop_
_entity_poly.entity_id
_entity_poly.type
_entity_poly.pdbx_seq_one_letter_code
_entity_poly.pdbx_strand_id
1 'polypeptide(L)'
;MVLLLCCMAMGLWAHDTVYVSGGIQHDGLFPTQPVSSYRTTPRAPWAKIDHLSNNYIDLSVHYLRMDSAGAGHLRGIQADTRIELNQWPLLGYEPGFAGHGIGRLSLKADFDWGSISVGDVYGQFGSGMLLNLYENRDLGIDNYLRGAKLDVMPYKGIRLTAIGGKQRRYWNCYEDRAWGWNYAQDAAMGVNMELGIHDFVPVMHQEGIHLSVGGSYVSKYEHDDTLLVYQPDGWYRYNLPRWVGAGEVRASLQAKGWDALVEYAYKANDPTAENGMSYRPGQALLLSLSYSRKGLAVLAQAKHSDNMSFRSSRNQRGLAGRLNLLPVFTPQHTYSLAAIYPYATQYATGEWAFQAELRYTWGKKTKMGGKYGTTVKLSAAHVRGLRSEGSWAVDMSAGGEYYTDVNIELNKRVSRNWWTTAMLLYQAYNQQVIVGKGGMVRAGTAVWENKVKITDQFTLRNELQYLFTRQDAGQWLSLLLELDLWQCLTVSGEYSYNTGNGSEHPSGHYYTVAAAYTHDAHRLSIGYTKNNDGYNCAGGVCRYMPEQEGVTMSYSFNW
;
A
#
# COMPACT_ATOMS: atom_id res chain seq x y z
N MET A 1 11.62 5.27 31.70
CA MET A 1 12.20 5.98 32.88
C MET A 1 12.88 7.29 32.47
N VAL A 2 13.76 7.34 31.50
CA VAL A 2 14.41 8.60 31.01
C VAL A 2 13.40 9.59 30.42
N LEU A 3 12.39 9.16 29.67
CA LEU A 3 11.31 10.02 29.13
C LEU A 3 10.40 10.61 30.22
N LEU A 4 10.09 9.85 31.25
CA LEU A 4 9.35 10.35 32.43
C LEU A 4 10.14 11.39 33.21
N LEU A 5 11.47 11.25 33.34
CA LEU A 5 12.35 12.23 33.96
C LEU A 5 12.50 13.51 33.13
N CYS A 6 12.50 13.43 31.80
CA CYS A 6 12.47 14.62 30.93
C CYS A 6 11.13 15.37 31.00
N CYS A 7 10.00 14.69 31.15
CA CYS A 7 8.70 15.34 31.37
C CYS A 7 8.60 16.03 32.74
N MET A 8 9.25 15.51 33.79
CA MET A 8 9.29 16.14 35.12
C MET A 8 10.23 17.34 35.21
N ALA A 9 11.22 17.44 34.30
CA ALA A 9 12.17 18.56 34.25
C ALA A 9 11.65 19.78 33.48
N MET A 10 10.64 19.62 32.64
CA MET A 10 9.90 20.70 32.00
C MET A 10 8.77 21.09 32.98
N GLY A 11 8.88 22.20 33.66
CA GLY A 11 7.87 22.69 34.61
C GLY A 11 6.48 22.65 33.98
N LEU A 12 5.68 21.65 34.34
CA LEU A 12 4.30 21.50 33.89
C LEU A 12 3.48 22.67 34.41
N TRP A 13 3.07 23.58 33.54
CA TRP A 13 2.13 24.66 33.87
C TRP A 13 0.71 24.09 33.92
N ALA A 14 -0.16 24.68 34.69
CA ALA A 14 -1.51 24.17 35.00
C ALA A 14 -2.44 23.91 33.81
N HIS A 15 -2.01 24.20 32.59
CA HIS A 15 -2.76 24.06 31.34
C HIS A 15 -2.16 23.04 30.33
N ASP A 16 -1.06 22.36 30.69
CA ASP A 16 -0.42 21.40 29.78
C ASP A 16 -1.02 20.00 29.98
N THR A 17 -1.17 19.27 28.88
CA THR A 17 -1.73 17.91 28.88
C THR A 17 -0.68 16.91 28.45
N VAL A 18 -0.46 15.86 29.25
CA VAL A 18 0.32 14.68 28.88
C VAL A 18 -0.62 13.48 28.82
N TYR A 19 -0.61 12.78 27.69
CA TYR A 19 -1.34 11.52 27.59
C TYR A 19 -0.49 10.46 26.89
N VAL A 20 -0.84 9.21 27.14
CA VAL A 20 -0.17 8.04 26.56
C VAL A 20 -1.21 7.28 25.74
N SER A 21 -0.82 6.93 24.54
CA SER A 21 -1.60 6.04 23.66
C SER A 21 -0.73 4.89 23.17
N GLY A 22 -1.35 3.82 22.75
CA GLY A 22 -0.58 2.68 22.27
C GLY A 22 -1.47 1.61 21.67
N GLY A 23 -0.83 0.53 21.24
CA GLY A 23 -1.54 -0.62 20.68
C GLY A 23 -0.71 -1.88 20.77
N ILE A 24 -1.41 -3.00 20.82
CA ILE A 24 -0.84 -4.35 20.69
C ILE A 24 -1.53 -5.00 19.51
N GLN A 25 -0.73 -5.62 18.63
CA GLN A 25 -1.23 -6.42 17.53
C GLN A 25 -0.49 -7.75 17.51
N HIS A 26 -1.25 -8.82 17.41
CA HIS A 26 -0.77 -10.18 17.21
C HIS A 26 -1.52 -10.80 16.04
N ASP A 27 -0.80 -11.32 15.06
CA ASP A 27 -1.33 -12.12 13.96
C ASP A 27 -0.59 -13.44 13.93
N GLY A 28 -1.29 -14.55 14.13
CA GLY A 28 -0.73 -15.89 14.27
C GLY A 28 -1.35 -16.91 13.33
N LEU A 29 -0.53 -17.91 12.97
CA LEU A 29 -0.93 -19.11 12.24
C LEU A 29 -0.34 -20.34 12.93
N PHE A 30 -1.18 -21.29 13.28
CA PHE A 30 -0.83 -22.63 13.73
C PHE A 30 -1.11 -23.60 12.57
N PRO A 31 -0.12 -23.89 11.72
CA PRO A 31 -0.31 -24.71 10.54
C PRO A 31 -0.62 -26.15 10.93
N THR A 32 -1.47 -26.84 10.16
CA THR A 32 -1.81 -28.26 10.35
C THR A 32 -0.60 -29.16 10.22
N GLN A 33 0.37 -28.74 9.39
CA GLN A 33 1.66 -29.41 9.26
C GLN A 33 2.78 -28.39 9.51
N PRO A 34 3.83 -28.76 10.27
CA PRO A 34 4.95 -27.87 10.53
C PRO A 34 5.60 -27.37 9.25
N VAL A 35 5.80 -26.04 9.18
CA VAL A 35 6.43 -25.38 8.05
C VAL A 35 7.94 -25.48 8.19
N SER A 36 8.66 -25.77 7.10
CA SER A 36 10.12 -25.67 7.11
C SER A 36 10.56 -24.22 7.35
N SER A 37 11.45 -24.00 8.29
CA SER A 37 12.02 -22.68 8.60
C SER A 37 12.73 -22.02 7.41
N TYR A 38 13.14 -22.80 6.42
CA TYR A 38 13.71 -22.29 5.16
C TYR A 38 12.77 -21.28 4.47
N ARG A 39 11.44 -21.43 4.65
CA ARG A 39 10.44 -20.50 4.08
C ARG A 39 10.27 -19.21 4.88
N THR A 40 10.79 -19.15 6.10
CA THR A 40 10.57 -18.02 7.02
C THR A 40 11.87 -17.35 7.46
N THR A 41 12.97 -18.10 7.57
CA THR A 41 14.28 -17.56 7.95
C THR A 41 15.43 -18.47 7.47
N PRO A 42 16.51 -17.90 6.92
CA PRO A 42 17.70 -18.67 6.53
C PRO A 42 18.52 -19.20 7.72
N ARG A 43 18.29 -18.71 8.95
CA ARG A 43 19.09 -19.04 10.14
C ARG A 43 18.98 -20.48 10.61
N ALA A 44 17.81 -21.09 10.39
CA ALA A 44 17.55 -22.45 10.85
C ALA A 44 16.79 -23.24 9.78
N PRO A 45 17.42 -23.53 8.62
CA PRO A 45 16.72 -24.08 7.45
C PRO A 45 16.10 -25.46 7.67
N TRP A 46 16.45 -26.14 8.74
CA TRP A 46 16.00 -27.51 9.07
C TRP A 46 15.00 -27.56 10.22
N ALA A 47 14.72 -26.41 10.90
CA ALA A 47 13.74 -26.38 11.96
C ALA A 47 12.33 -26.54 11.39
N LYS A 48 11.51 -27.34 12.06
CA LYS A 48 10.06 -27.43 11.81
C LYS A 48 9.38 -26.46 12.75
N ILE A 49 8.55 -25.59 12.18
CA ILE A 49 7.86 -24.52 12.90
C ILE A 49 6.37 -24.85 12.88
N ASP A 50 5.78 -24.92 14.04
CA ASP A 50 4.35 -25.19 14.29
C ASP A 50 3.57 -23.94 14.71
N HIS A 51 4.24 -22.80 14.84
CA HIS A 51 3.62 -21.51 15.12
C HIS A 51 4.37 -20.37 14.42
N LEU A 52 3.64 -19.62 13.60
CA LEU A 52 4.13 -18.44 12.89
C LEU A 52 3.39 -17.22 13.42
N SER A 53 4.08 -16.11 13.67
CA SER A 53 3.39 -14.89 14.13
C SER A 53 4.12 -13.61 13.83
N ASN A 54 3.35 -12.54 13.62
CA ASN A 54 3.79 -11.16 13.59
C ASN A 54 3.23 -10.44 14.81
N ASN A 55 4.09 -9.80 15.59
CA ASN A 55 3.71 -9.16 16.84
C ASN A 55 4.25 -7.75 16.91
N TYR A 56 3.42 -6.79 17.31
CA TYR A 56 3.75 -5.39 17.44
C TYR A 56 3.22 -4.84 18.77
N ILE A 57 4.04 -4.04 19.43
CA ILE A 57 3.64 -3.24 20.59
C ILE A 57 4.05 -1.81 20.28
N ASP A 58 3.07 -0.94 20.04
CA ASP A 58 3.26 0.48 19.79
C ASP A 58 2.98 1.26 21.08
N LEU A 59 3.81 2.26 21.37
CA LEU A 59 3.64 3.19 22.49
C LEU A 59 3.97 4.60 22.01
N SER A 60 3.05 5.54 22.28
CA SER A 60 3.20 6.95 21.97
C SER A 60 2.93 7.79 23.22
N VAL A 61 3.84 8.71 23.52
CA VAL A 61 3.69 9.69 24.60
C VAL A 61 3.53 11.06 23.96
N HIS A 62 2.47 11.76 24.31
CA HIS A 62 2.12 13.06 23.79
C HIS A 62 2.14 14.11 24.90
N TYR A 63 2.83 15.20 24.65
CA TYR A 63 2.76 16.42 25.43
C TYR A 63 2.12 17.52 24.56
N LEU A 64 1.04 18.12 25.03
CA LEU A 64 0.36 19.22 24.37
C LEU A 64 0.37 20.44 25.28
N ARG A 65 0.81 21.55 24.74
CA ARG A 65 0.76 22.85 25.41
C ARG A 65 -0.56 23.54 25.09
N MET A 66 -1.36 23.83 26.10
CA MET A 66 -2.70 24.43 25.97
C MET A 66 -2.69 25.96 26.04
N ASP A 67 -1.60 26.57 26.45
CA ASP A 67 -1.51 28.03 26.59
C ASP A 67 -1.17 28.70 25.27
N SER A 68 -2.14 29.46 24.72
CA SER A 68 -2.01 30.24 23.49
C SER A 68 -1.53 31.67 23.68
N ALA A 69 -1.37 32.14 24.94
CA ALA A 69 -1.13 33.55 25.24
C ALA A 69 0.35 33.92 25.46
N GLY A 70 1.25 32.97 25.44
CA GLY A 70 2.68 33.23 25.62
C GLY A 70 3.46 33.02 24.34
N ALA A 71 4.43 33.84 24.04
CA ALA A 71 5.34 33.78 22.90
C ALA A 71 6.19 32.48 22.82
N GLY A 72 5.61 31.33 23.11
CA GLY A 72 6.23 30.03 23.00
C GLY A 72 5.90 29.40 21.67
N HIS A 73 6.92 29.20 20.83
CA HIS A 73 6.74 28.60 19.52
C HIS A 73 6.46 27.08 19.56
N LEU A 74 6.62 26.42 20.72
CA LEU A 74 6.38 24.97 20.89
C LEU A 74 4.90 24.71 21.23
N ARG A 75 4.22 23.89 20.42
CA ARG A 75 2.83 23.45 20.60
C ARG A 75 2.70 22.07 21.21
N GLY A 76 3.61 21.17 20.87
CA GLY A 76 3.58 19.81 21.40
C GLY A 76 4.83 19.03 21.12
N ILE A 77 4.98 17.91 21.84
CA ILE A 77 6.03 16.92 21.62
C ILE A 77 5.37 15.55 21.59
N GLN A 78 5.75 14.72 20.64
CA GLN A 78 5.33 13.34 20.53
C GLN A 78 6.56 12.43 20.48
N ALA A 79 6.58 11.39 21.30
CA ALA A 79 7.61 10.36 21.29
C ALA A 79 6.97 9.02 21.03
N ASP A 80 7.41 8.33 19.98
CA ASP A 80 6.88 7.04 19.57
C ASP A 80 7.95 5.96 19.67
N THR A 81 7.53 4.77 20.09
CA THR A 81 8.35 3.57 20.05
C THR A 81 7.51 2.37 19.64
N ARG A 82 8.14 1.42 18.96
CA ARG A 82 7.55 0.13 18.61
C ARG A 82 8.50 -0.99 18.98
N ILE A 83 7.96 -2.03 19.57
CA ILE A 83 8.64 -3.31 19.77
C ILE A 83 8.05 -4.30 18.78
N GLU A 84 8.90 -5.01 18.06
CA GLU A 84 8.53 -6.08 17.12
C GLU A 84 9.07 -7.42 17.62
N LEU A 85 8.24 -8.47 17.56
CA LEU A 85 8.57 -9.81 17.99
C LEU A 85 8.14 -10.81 16.90
N ASN A 86 8.89 -10.83 15.78
CA ASN A 86 8.59 -11.59 14.57
C ASN A 86 9.64 -12.69 14.33
N GLN A 87 9.91 -13.52 15.32
CA GLN A 87 10.94 -14.56 15.21
C GLN A 87 10.64 -15.56 14.08
N TRP A 88 9.39 -15.95 13.95
CA TRP A 88 8.86 -16.78 12.88
C TRP A 88 7.68 -16.05 12.23
N PRO A 89 7.94 -15.14 11.26
CA PRO A 89 6.88 -14.37 10.65
C PRO A 89 5.93 -15.25 9.83
N LEU A 90 4.73 -14.74 9.61
CA LEU A 90 3.73 -15.35 8.72
C LEU A 90 4.31 -15.61 7.33
N LEU A 91 3.76 -16.58 6.62
CA LEU A 91 4.23 -16.94 5.27
C LEU A 91 4.10 -15.80 4.27
N GLY A 92 5.02 -15.74 3.30
CA GLY A 92 5.04 -14.73 2.25
C GLY A 92 5.74 -13.41 2.62
N TYR A 93 6.20 -13.24 3.87
CA TYR A 93 7.06 -12.10 4.22
C TYR A 93 8.50 -12.34 3.77
N GLU A 94 9.23 -11.25 3.45
CA GLU A 94 10.64 -11.36 3.10
C GLU A 94 11.48 -11.89 4.29
N PRO A 95 12.55 -12.67 4.03
CA PRO A 95 13.37 -13.25 5.11
C PRO A 95 13.91 -12.24 6.12
N GLY A 96 14.24 -11.02 5.67
CA GLY A 96 14.69 -9.93 6.54
C GLY A 96 13.66 -9.46 7.56
N PHE A 97 12.39 -9.84 7.41
CA PHE A 97 11.32 -9.53 8.35
C PHE A 97 11.40 -10.37 9.65
N ALA A 98 12.11 -11.50 9.61
CA ALA A 98 12.32 -12.36 10.76
C ALA A 98 13.30 -11.74 11.75
N GLY A 99 12.82 -11.42 12.97
CA GLY A 99 13.64 -10.87 14.04
C GLY A 99 12.81 -10.25 15.15
N HIS A 100 13.49 -9.63 16.11
CA HIS A 100 12.84 -8.96 17.23
C HIS A 100 13.68 -7.79 17.74
N GLY A 101 13.01 -6.80 18.34
CA GLY A 101 13.67 -5.64 18.94
C GLY A 101 12.83 -4.37 18.82
N ILE A 102 13.50 -3.22 18.95
CA ILE A 102 12.86 -1.91 18.75
C ILE A 102 12.80 -1.64 17.26
N GLY A 103 11.61 -1.82 16.67
CA GLY A 103 11.36 -1.63 15.23
C GLY A 103 11.25 -0.17 14.83
N ARG A 104 10.82 0.73 15.75
CA ARG A 104 10.66 2.16 15.50
C ARG A 104 10.97 2.96 16.75
N LEU A 105 11.62 4.12 16.54
CA LEU A 105 11.84 5.12 17.58
C LEU A 105 11.84 6.52 16.94
N SER A 106 10.92 7.40 17.34
CA SER A 106 10.84 8.76 16.81
C SER A 106 10.46 9.78 17.86
N LEU A 107 10.93 11.00 17.66
CA LEU A 107 10.57 12.17 18.44
C LEU A 107 10.14 13.28 17.48
N LYS A 108 8.98 13.86 17.69
CA LYS A 108 8.44 14.98 16.92
C LYS A 108 8.16 16.16 17.84
N ALA A 109 8.57 17.35 17.43
CA ALA A 109 8.20 18.61 18.07
C ALA A 109 7.42 19.47 17.08
N ASP A 110 6.23 19.92 17.47
CA ASP A 110 5.35 20.78 16.70
C ASP A 110 5.46 22.22 17.19
N PHE A 111 5.62 23.17 16.25
CA PHE A 111 5.76 24.60 16.46
C PHE A 111 4.72 25.37 15.66
N ASP A 112 4.55 26.67 15.91
CA ASP A 112 3.65 27.54 15.16
C ASP A 112 4.00 27.64 13.66
N TRP A 113 5.27 27.52 13.33
CA TRP A 113 5.82 27.65 11.99
C TRP A 113 6.04 26.31 11.26
N GLY A 114 5.84 25.17 11.94
CA GLY A 114 6.06 23.85 11.35
C GLY A 114 6.37 22.78 12.37
N SER A 115 7.10 21.74 11.96
CA SER A 115 7.50 20.63 12.85
C SER A 115 8.88 20.09 12.52
N ILE A 116 9.54 19.55 13.54
CA ILE A 116 10.81 18.82 13.43
C ILE A 116 10.58 17.41 13.95
N SER A 117 10.97 16.41 13.17
CA SER A 117 10.97 15.02 13.59
C SER A 117 12.37 14.45 13.50
N VAL A 118 12.80 13.66 14.49
CA VAL A 118 14.09 12.97 14.51
C VAL A 118 13.89 11.52 14.89
N GLY A 119 14.78 10.64 14.41
CA GLY A 119 14.65 9.20 14.55
C GLY A 119 14.07 8.57 13.30
N ASP A 120 13.04 7.75 13.44
CA ASP A 120 12.41 7.03 12.33
C ASP A 120 11.30 7.89 11.72
N VAL A 121 11.52 8.40 10.51
CA VAL A 121 10.66 9.37 9.86
C VAL A 121 10.05 8.84 8.57
N TYR A 122 8.76 9.10 8.40
CA TYR A 122 7.99 8.85 7.19
C TYR A 122 7.73 10.14 6.43
N GLY A 123 7.50 10.01 5.12
CA GLY A 123 7.17 11.17 4.29
C GLY A 123 6.83 10.79 2.87
N GLN A 124 6.05 11.64 2.23
CA GLN A 124 5.67 11.50 0.84
C GLN A 124 5.76 12.85 0.15
N PHE A 125 6.24 12.86 -1.09
CA PHE A 125 6.24 14.03 -1.97
C PHE A 125 5.27 13.78 -3.12
N GLY A 126 4.38 14.75 -3.37
CA GLY A 126 3.34 14.64 -4.39
C GLY A 126 2.53 13.34 -4.28
N SER A 127 2.36 12.66 -5.40
CA SER A 127 1.70 11.35 -5.46
C SER A 127 2.58 10.18 -4.95
N GLY A 128 3.85 10.45 -4.63
CA GLY A 128 4.82 9.45 -4.18
C GLY A 128 5.77 8.97 -5.27
N MET A 129 5.72 9.51 -6.47
CA MET A 129 6.53 9.04 -7.60
C MET A 129 8.04 9.13 -7.36
N LEU A 130 8.51 10.06 -6.52
CA LEU A 130 9.91 10.16 -6.11
C LEU A 130 10.19 9.67 -4.70
N LEU A 131 9.31 10.00 -3.75
CA LEU A 131 9.46 9.63 -2.36
C LEU A 131 8.12 9.23 -1.77
N ASN A 132 8.03 7.98 -1.29
CA ASN A 132 6.92 7.47 -0.50
C ASN A 132 7.45 6.51 0.56
N LEU A 133 7.62 7.04 1.77
CA LEU A 133 8.07 6.30 2.93
C LEU A 133 6.86 6.04 3.83
N TYR A 134 6.46 4.79 3.92
CA TYR A 134 5.22 4.39 4.59
C TYR A 134 5.33 3.01 5.25
N GLU A 135 4.36 2.69 6.07
CA GLU A 135 4.16 1.37 6.65
C GLU A 135 2.90 0.72 6.05
N ASN A 136 3.02 -0.55 5.70
CA ASN A 136 1.90 -1.44 5.42
C ASN A 136 2.22 -2.83 5.97
N ARG A 137 1.67 -3.15 7.14
CA ARG A 137 1.93 -4.42 7.85
C ARG A 137 1.46 -5.63 7.05
N ASP A 138 0.34 -5.51 6.33
CA ASP A 138 -0.23 -6.61 5.53
C ASP A 138 0.66 -6.99 4.35
N LEU A 139 1.39 -6.04 3.79
CA LEU A 139 2.39 -6.28 2.74
C LEU A 139 3.79 -6.53 3.28
N GLY A 140 4.03 -6.32 4.57
CA GLY A 140 5.36 -6.38 5.17
C GLY A 140 6.26 -5.23 4.74
N ILE A 141 5.69 -4.05 4.51
CA ILE A 141 6.41 -2.84 4.13
C ILE A 141 6.55 -1.93 5.35
N ASP A 142 7.78 -1.52 5.63
CA ASP A 142 8.09 -0.48 6.59
C ASP A 142 9.43 0.17 6.17
N ASN A 143 9.34 1.19 5.30
CA ASN A 143 10.47 1.74 4.58
C ASN A 143 10.90 3.14 5.06
N TYR A 144 10.68 3.48 6.33
CA TYR A 144 11.10 4.75 6.91
C TYR A 144 12.61 5.02 6.77
N LEU A 145 12.98 6.29 6.93
CA LEU A 145 14.38 6.70 7.10
C LEU A 145 14.68 6.97 8.58
N ARG A 146 15.79 6.42 9.10
CA ARG A 146 16.36 6.87 10.37
C ARG A 146 17.21 8.11 10.13
N GLY A 147 16.71 9.24 10.59
CA GLY A 147 17.33 10.52 10.34
C GLY A 147 16.48 11.67 10.88
N ALA A 148 16.17 12.63 10.02
CA ALA A 148 15.36 13.79 10.41
C ALA A 148 14.42 14.23 9.29
N LYS A 149 13.31 14.85 9.69
CA LYS A 149 12.36 15.52 8.81
C LYS A 149 12.03 16.89 9.39
N LEU A 150 11.97 17.87 8.50
CA LEU A 150 11.62 19.27 8.80
C LEU A 150 10.45 19.65 7.89
N ASP A 151 9.34 20.07 8.48
CA ASP A 151 8.21 20.68 7.78
C ASP A 151 8.09 22.14 8.23
N VAL A 152 8.08 23.09 7.28
CA VAL A 152 8.06 24.53 7.57
C VAL A 152 6.99 25.22 6.74
N MET A 153 6.24 26.12 7.34
CA MET A 153 5.33 27.07 6.69
C MET A 153 5.82 28.49 6.94
N PRO A 154 6.81 28.97 6.16
CA PRO A 154 7.42 30.28 6.40
C PRO A 154 6.47 31.44 6.10
N TYR A 155 5.49 31.19 5.26
CA TYR A 155 4.43 32.14 4.89
C TYR A 155 3.16 31.38 4.50
N LYS A 156 1.98 32.02 4.62
CA LYS A 156 0.72 31.47 4.15
C LYS A 156 0.83 31.06 2.68
N GLY A 157 0.41 29.84 2.35
CA GLY A 157 0.49 29.31 0.99
C GLY A 157 1.86 28.78 0.57
N ILE A 158 2.88 28.83 1.43
CA ILE A 158 4.20 28.23 1.16
C ILE A 158 4.47 27.13 2.17
N ARG A 159 4.68 25.90 1.69
CA ARG A 159 5.12 24.77 2.53
C ARG A 159 6.43 24.21 2.00
N LEU A 160 7.38 24.02 2.89
CA LEU A 160 8.67 23.40 2.62
C LEU A 160 8.82 22.16 3.48
N THR A 161 9.27 21.07 2.89
CA THR A 161 9.60 19.83 3.59
C THR A 161 11.00 19.40 3.21
N ALA A 162 11.82 19.04 4.21
CA ALA A 162 13.11 18.39 4.02
C ALA A 162 13.15 17.10 4.82
N ILE A 163 13.67 16.03 4.25
CA ILE A 163 13.80 14.72 4.88
C ILE A 163 15.12 14.08 4.50
N GLY A 164 15.74 13.35 5.41
CA GLY A 164 16.97 12.61 5.09
C GLY A 164 17.35 11.63 6.17
N GLY A 165 18.03 10.57 5.76
CA GLY A 165 18.48 9.52 6.66
C GLY A 165 18.89 8.24 5.95
N LYS A 166 19.06 7.19 6.74
CA LYS A 166 19.36 5.83 6.28
C LYS A 166 18.10 4.98 6.31
N GLN A 167 17.82 4.26 5.23
CA GLN A 167 16.62 3.45 5.15
C GLN A 167 16.73 2.20 6.01
N ARG A 168 15.62 1.81 6.63
CA ARG A 168 15.48 0.54 7.35
C ARG A 168 15.66 -0.64 6.39
N ARG A 169 16.43 -1.67 6.83
CA ARG A 169 16.60 -2.97 6.16
C ARG A 169 15.99 -4.10 6.97
N TYR A 170 14.96 -3.84 7.77
CA TYR A 170 14.36 -4.78 8.72
C TYR A 170 15.40 -5.35 9.72
N TRP A 171 15.38 -6.67 9.95
CA TRP A 171 16.28 -7.35 10.87
C TRP A 171 17.38 -8.04 10.08
N ASN A 172 18.57 -8.16 10.66
CA ASN A 172 19.63 -8.95 10.06
C ASN A 172 19.41 -10.44 10.36
N CYS A 173 18.67 -11.11 9.47
CA CYS A 173 18.36 -12.52 9.62
C CYS A 173 19.56 -13.47 9.44
N TYR A 174 20.74 -12.97 9.06
CA TYR A 174 21.96 -13.77 8.86
C TYR A 174 22.95 -13.68 10.05
N GLU A 175 22.76 -12.76 10.98
CA GLU A 175 23.61 -12.60 12.15
C GLU A 175 22.85 -12.91 13.45
N ASP A 176 23.52 -13.51 14.44
CA ASP A 176 22.94 -13.86 15.76
C ASP A 176 22.60 -12.67 16.66
N ARG A 177 22.63 -11.45 16.14
CA ARG A 177 22.29 -10.24 16.89
C ARG A 177 20.78 -10.04 16.93
N ALA A 178 20.15 -10.65 17.92
CA ALA A 178 18.70 -10.58 18.14
C ALA A 178 18.16 -9.16 18.39
N TRP A 179 18.98 -8.18 18.76
CA TRP A 179 18.62 -6.80 19.13
C TRP A 179 19.37 -5.76 18.30
N GLY A 180 19.68 -6.03 17.05
CA GLY A 180 20.42 -5.11 16.19
C GLY A 180 19.54 -4.41 15.17
N TRP A 181 19.59 -3.10 15.14
CA TRP A 181 19.02 -2.33 14.03
C TRP A 181 19.84 -2.55 12.77
N ASN A 182 19.18 -2.95 11.69
CA ASN A 182 19.82 -3.09 10.39
C ASN A 182 19.37 -1.94 9.49
N TYR A 183 20.31 -1.05 9.16
CA TYR A 183 20.08 0.06 8.25
C TYR A 183 20.96 -0.05 7.02
N ALA A 184 20.50 0.56 5.93
CA ALA A 184 21.34 0.77 4.77
C ALA A 184 22.63 1.50 5.17
N GLN A 185 23.76 1.13 4.58
CA GLN A 185 24.96 1.96 4.66
C GLN A 185 24.76 3.24 3.84
N ASP A 186 23.86 3.18 2.88
CA ASP A 186 23.46 4.20 1.94
C ASP A 186 22.48 5.19 2.59
N ALA A 187 22.43 6.41 2.07
CA ALA A 187 21.54 7.46 2.57
C ALA A 187 20.61 7.96 1.47
N ALA A 188 19.41 8.38 1.86
CA ALA A 188 18.48 9.10 1.00
C ALA A 188 18.11 10.44 1.62
N MET A 189 17.92 11.46 0.78
CA MET A 189 17.52 12.80 1.20
C MET A 189 16.61 13.43 0.16
N GLY A 190 15.69 14.27 0.61
CA GLY A 190 14.77 14.95 -0.29
C GLY A 190 14.31 16.28 0.25
N VAL A 191 13.96 17.17 -0.68
CA VAL A 191 13.30 18.44 -0.39
C VAL A 191 12.06 18.58 -1.27
N ASN A 192 11.03 19.20 -0.71
CA ASN A 192 9.76 19.45 -1.37
C ASN A 192 9.30 20.87 -1.08
N MET A 193 8.76 21.55 -2.11
CA MET A 193 8.12 22.84 -1.98
C MET A 193 6.72 22.78 -2.58
N GLU A 194 5.75 23.36 -1.90
CA GLU A 194 4.39 23.55 -2.38
C GLU A 194 3.96 25.00 -2.22
N LEU A 195 3.39 25.54 -3.29
CA LEU A 195 2.88 26.90 -3.38
C LEU A 195 1.37 26.85 -3.65
N GLY A 196 0.57 27.27 -2.68
CA GLY A 196 -0.86 27.51 -2.84
C GLY A 196 -1.11 28.86 -3.53
N ILE A 197 -1.21 28.89 -4.83
CA ILE A 197 -1.40 30.13 -5.61
C ILE A 197 -2.68 30.86 -5.18
N HIS A 198 -3.72 30.10 -4.83
CA HIS A 198 -4.99 30.63 -4.34
C HIS A 198 -4.87 31.45 -3.03
N ASP A 199 -3.82 31.23 -2.24
CA ASP A 199 -3.58 32.03 -1.03
C ASP A 199 -3.02 33.43 -1.34
N PHE A 200 -2.45 33.63 -2.53
CA PHE A 200 -1.89 34.90 -3.01
C PHE A 200 -2.84 35.67 -3.93
N VAL A 201 -3.87 34.98 -4.48
CA VAL A 201 -4.81 35.58 -5.44
C VAL A 201 -6.21 35.61 -4.82
N PRO A 202 -6.66 36.75 -4.24
CA PRO A 202 -7.93 36.85 -3.51
C PRO A 202 -9.15 36.42 -4.33
N VAL A 203 -9.17 36.67 -5.64
CA VAL A 203 -10.27 36.26 -6.53
C VAL A 203 -10.44 34.75 -6.59
N MET A 204 -9.33 33.98 -6.62
CA MET A 204 -9.40 32.53 -6.62
C MET A 204 -10.02 32.01 -5.31
N HIS A 205 -9.64 32.59 -4.18
CA HIS A 205 -10.20 32.22 -2.88
C HIS A 205 -11.71 32.49 -2.81
N GLN A 206 -12.16 33.65 -3.31
CA GLN A 206 -13.58 34.01 -3.34
C GLN A 206 -14.41 33.09 -4.26
N GLU A 207 -13.88 32.69 -5.40
CA GLU A 207 -14.53 31.80 -6.36
C GLU A 207 -14.42 30.29 -5.99
N GLY A 208 -13.76 29.95 -4.87
CA GLY A 208 -13.54 28.56 -4.46
C GLY A 208 -12.63 27.78 -5.42
N ILE A 209 -11.66 28.46 -6.02
CA ILE A 209 -10.66 27.87 -6.90
C ILE A 209 -9.38 27.66 -6.09
N HIS A 210 -8.95 26.40 -5.95
CA HIS A 210 -7.71 26.02 -5.28
C HIS A 210 -6.69 25.55 -6.32
N LEU A 211 -5.72 26.39 -6.61
CA LEU A 211 -4.60 26.09 -7.50
C LEU A 211 -3.34 25.96 -6.65
N SER A 212 -2.64 24.84 -6.76
CA SER A 212 -1.32 24.67 -6.16
C SER A 212 -0.30 24.16 -7.18
N VAL A 213 0.95 24.55 -6.97
CA VAL A 213 2.10 24.12 -7.77
C VAL A 213 3.16 23.62 -6.81
N GLY A 214 3.80 22.52 -7.12
CA GLY A 214 4.85 21.94 -6.29
C GLY A 214 6.04 21.45 -7.08
N GLY A 215 7.16 21.30 -6.39
CA GLY A 215 8.35 20.68 -6.93
C GLY A 215 9.13 19.96 -5.84
N SER A 216 9.72 18.83 -6.21
CA SER A 216 10.49 18.00 -5.31
C SER A 216 11.82 17.60 -5.93
N TYR A 217 12.80 17.39 -5.09
CA TYR A 217 14.07 16.78 -5.47
C TYR A 217 14.46 15.74 -4.41
N VAL A 218 14.82 14.55 -4.87
CA VAL A 218 15.28 13.44 -4.02
C VAL A 218 16.62 12.97 -4.54
N SER A 219 17.56 12.73 -3.66
CA SER A 219 18.86 12.17 -3.99
C SER A 219 19.19 11.01 -3.06
N LYS A 220 19.81 9.98 -3.60
CA LYS A 220 20.40 8.89 -2.82
C LYS A 220 21.90 8.87 -2.99
N TYR A 221 22.58 8.49 -1.92
CA TYR A 221 24.01 8.20 -1.90
C TYR A 221 24.19 6.71 -1.65
N GLU A 222 24.94 6.03 -2.51
CA GLU A 222 25.30 4.63 -2.35
C GLU A 222 26.80 4.48 -2.13
N HIS A 223 27.14 3.63 -1.16
CA HIS A 223 28.53 3.26 -0.94
C HIS A 223 29.10 2.53 -2.16
N ASP A 224 30.42 2.54 -2.32
CA ASP A 224 31.07 1.96 -3.49
C ASP A 224 31.04 0.43 -3.42
N ASP A 225 30.10 -0.20 -4.11
CA ASP A 225 30.05 -1.64 -4.32
C ASP A 225 30.88 -2.02 -5.54
N THR A 226 31.82 -2.93 -5.39
CA THR A 226 32.56 -3.49 -6.52
C THR A 226 31.75 -4.60 -7.16
N LEU A 227 30.94 -4.25 -8.18
CA LEU A 227 30.25 -5.21 -9.02
C LEU A 227 31.14 -5.55 -10.23
N LEU A 228 31.49 -6.83 -10.33
CA LEU A 228 32.27 -7.36 -11.45
C LEU A 228 31.35 -8.13 -12.39
N VAL A 229 31.55 -7.95 -13.70
CA VAL A 229 30.93 -8.75 -14.75
C VAL A 229 32.01 -9.46 -15.54
N TYR A 230 31.84 -10.75 -15.76
CA TYR A 230 32.71 -11.53 -16.62
C TYR A 230 32.27 -11.39 -18.08
N GLN A 231 33.22 -11.03 -18.95
CA GLN A 231 33.06 -11.07 -20.40
C GLN A 231 34.10 -12.02 -20.99
N PRO A 232 33.97 -12.47 -22.27
CA PRO A 232 34.88 -13.44 -22.84
C PRO A 232 36.37 -13.05 -22.82
N ASP A 233 36.66 -11.75 -22.72
CA ASP A 233 38.00 -11.17 -22.69
C ASP A 233 38.47 -10.79 -21.28
N GLY A 234 37.64 -10.97 -20.23
CA GLY A 234 38.04 -10.74 -18.84
C GLY A 234 36.97 -10.22 -17.90
N TRP A 235 37.43 -9.85 -16.71
CA TRP A 235 36.57 -9.27 -15.67
C TRP A 235 36.53 -7.75 -15.81
N TYR A 236 35.32 -7.19 -15.87
CA TYR A 236 35.07 -5.75 -15.91
C TYR A 236 34.34 -5.29 -14.65
N ARG A 237 34.72 -4.11 -14.16
CA ARG A 237 34.02 -3.45 -13.07
C ARG A 237 32.98 -2.49 -13.63
N TYR A 238 31.74 -2.54 -13.10
CA TYR A 238 30.75 -1.51 -13.37
C TYR A 238 31.19 -0.15 -12.82
N ASN A 239 31.08 0.91 -13.62
CA ASN A 239 31.27 2.28 -13.16
C ASN A 239 29.95 2.80 -12.60
N LEU A 240 29.68 2.50 -11.34
CA LEU A 240 28.40 2.78 -10.70
C LEU A 240 28.38 4.21 -10.13
N PRO A 241 27.31 5.01 -10.38
CA PRO A 241 27.18 6.33 -9.78
C PRO A 241 26.99 6.20 -8.27
N ARG A 242 27.71 6.99 -7.47
CA ARG A 242 27.51 7.07 -6.01
C ARG A 242 26.32 7.96 -5.65
N TRP A 243 26.05 8.97 -6.44
CA TRP A 243 24.94 9.88 -6.28
C TRP A 243 23.97 9.73 -7.43
N VAL A 244 22.69 9.54 -7.10
CA VAL A 244 21.60 9.53 -8.08
C VAL A 244 20.53 10.49 -7.62
N GLY A 245 20.23 11.47 -8.44
CA GLY A 245 19.19 12.47 -8.21
C GLY A 245 17.95 12.22 -9.05
N ALA A 246 16.81 12.64 -8.53
CA ALA A 246 15.52 12.63 -9.22
C ALA A 246 14.74 13.90 -8.87
N GLY A 247 14.08 14.49 -9.84
CA GLY A 247 13.27 15.72 -9.68
C GLY A 247 11.84 15.52 -10.16
N GLU A 248 10.93 16.29 -9.60
CA GLU A 248 9.50 16.25 -9.91
C GLU A 248 8.91 17.65 -9.89
N VAL A 249 7.97 17.88 -10.80
CA VAL A 249 7.11 19.07 -10.81
C VAL A 249 5.66 18.65 -10.91
N ARG A 250 4.77 19.39 -10.23
CA ARG A 250 3.33 19.10 -10.22
C ARG A 250 2.49 20.35 -10.15
N ALA A 251 1.26 20.23 -10.66
CA ALA A 251 0.23 21.22 -10.52
C ALA A 251 -1.11 20.54 -10.20
N SER A 252 -1.87 21.09 -9.27
CA SER A 252 -3.21 20.62 -8.94
C SER A 252 -4.20 21.77 -8.94
N LEU A 253 -5.40 21.50 -9.45
CA LEU A 253 -6.50 22.45 -9.54
C LEU A 253 -7.78 21.82 -9.03
N GLN A 254 -8.42 22.48 -8.05
CA GLN A 254 -9.76 22.12 -7.58
C GLN A 254 -10.69 23.31 -7.76
N ALA A 255 -11.77 23.12 -8.50
CA ALA A 255 -12.74 24.18 -8.77
C ALA A 255 -14.11 23.63 -9.14
N LYS A 256 -15.18 24.09 -8.47
CA LYS A 256 -16.58 23.84 -8.87
C LYS A 256 -16.91 22.37 -9.18
N GLY A 257 -16.35 21.44 -8.40
CA GLY A 257 -16.54 19.99 -8.55
C GLY A 257 -15.55 19.31 -9.47
N TRP A 258 -14.66 20.04 -10.12
CA TRP A 258 -13.51 19.52 -10.84
C TRP A 258 -12.30 19.38 -9.91
N ASP A 259 -11.55 18.31 -10.11
CA ASP A 259 -10.22 18.10 -9.54
C ASP A 259 -9.29 17.60 -10.64
N ALA A 260 -8.17 18.28 -10.82
CA ALA A 260 -7.19 17.96 -11.85
C ALA A 260 -5.79 17.94 -11.25
N LEU A 261 -4.98 16.92 -11.58
CA LEU A 261 -3.58 16.78 -11.20
C LEU A 261 -2.75 16.43 -12.42
N VAL A 262 -1.64 17.13 -12.57
CA VAL A 262 -0.56 16.80 -13.49
C VAL A 262 0.73 16.73 -12.70
N GLU A 263 1.50 15.66 -12.90
CA GLU A 263 2.76 15.45 -12.21
C GLU A 263 3.77 14.77 -13.15
N TYR A 264 4.98 15.32 -13.24
CA TYR A 264 6.06 14.78 -14.06
C TYR A 264 7.32 14.60 -13.23
N ALA A 265 7.91 13.42 -13.30
CA ALA A 265 9.13 13.06 -12.59
C ALA A 265 10.22 12.58 -13.57
N TYR A 266 11.45 12.96 -13.29
CA TYR A 266 12.65 12.54 -14.00
C TYR A 266 13.70 12.04 -13.02
N LYS A 267 14.29 10.87 -13.29
CA LYS A 267 15.35 10.23 -12.51
C LYS A 267 16.62 10.11 -13.36
N ALA A 268 17.76 10.51 -12.82
CA ALA A 268 19.06 10.30 -13.46
C ALA A 268 19.40 8.81 -13.61
N ASN A 269 20.45 8.49 -14.34
CA ASN A 269 20.92 7.12 -14.57
C ASN A 269 21.14 6.41 -13.23
N ASP A 270 20.44 5.30 -13.03
CA ASP A 270 20.43 4.51 -11.80
C ASP A 270 20.49 3.01 -12.13
N PRO A 271 21.70 2.48 -12.37
CA PRO A 271 21.86 1.03 -12.59
C PRO A 271 21.53 0.26 -11.31
N THR A 272 20.51 -0.60 -11.37
CA THR A 272 20.02 -1.43 -10.27
C THR A 272 19.82 -2.88 -10.70
N ALA A 273 19.78 -3.80 -9.75
CA ALA A 273 19.48 -5.22 -10.01
C ALA A 273 18.07 -5.42 -10.62
N GLU A 274 17.14 -4.50 -10.38
CA GLU A 274 15.77 -4.57 -10.91
C GLU A 274 15.70 -4.16 -12.38
N ASN A 275 16.52 -3.19 -12.82
CA ASN A 275 16.56 -2.77 -14.23
C ASN A 275 17.71 -3.38 -15.03
N GLY A 276 18.31 -4.49 -14.53
CA GLY A 276 19.41 -5.18 -15.22
C GLY A 276 20.69 -4.36 -15.32
N MET A 277 20.97 -3.49 -14.37
CA MET A 277 22.12 -2.57 -14.36
C MET A 277 22.14 -1.58 -15.56
N SER A 278 20.96 -1.17 -16.01
CA SER A 278 20.81 -0.21 -17.12
C SER A 278 21.25 1.20 -16.71
N TYR A 279 22.05 1.86 -17.56
CA TYR A 279 22.51 3.23 -17.39
C TYR A 279 21.54 4.27 -17.98
N ARG A 280 20.28 3.92 -18.18
CA ARG A 280 19.28 4.83 -18.71
C ARG A 280 18.67 5.71 -17.61
N PRO A 281 18.28 6.95 -17.93
CA PRO A 281 17.42 7.74 -17.04
C PRO A 281 16.03 7.10 -16.91
N GLY A 282 15.28 7.54 -15.91
CA GLY A 282 13.88 7.18 -15.74
C GLY A 282 12.98 8.40 -15.84
N GLN A 283 11.73 8.18 -16.23
CA GLN A 283 10.72 9.23 -16.32
C GLN A 283 9.32 8.71 -16.04
N ALA A 284 8.48 9.56 -15.45
CA ALA A 284 7.06 9.25 -15.27
C ALA A 284 6.21 10.51 -15.44
N LEU A 285 5.03 10.33 -16.03
CA LEU A 285 3.98 11.34 -16.13
C LEU A 285 2.70 10.77 -15.54
N LEU A 286 2.03 11.55 -14.72
CA LEU A 286 0.74 11.24 -14.13
C LEU A 286 -0.24 12.35 -14.46
N LEU A 287 -1.40 11.97 -14.99
CA LEU A 287 -2.53 12.82 -15.29
C LEU A 287 -3.76 12.26 -14.58
N SER A 288 -4.47 13.08 -13.82
CA SER A 288 -5.74 12.71 -13.19
C SER A 288 -6.73 13.85 -13.35
N LEU A 289 -7.93 13.52 -13.79
CA LEU A 289 -9.04 14.47 -13.93
C LEU A 289 -10.29 13.83 -13.34
N SER A 290 -10.90 14.48 -12.39
CA SER A 290 -12.19 14.05 -11.85
C SER A 290 -13.21 15.18 -11.85
N TYR A 291 -14.48 14.80 -11.96
CA TYR A 291 -15.62 15.68 -11.80
C TYR A 291 -16.66 15.04 -10.92
N SER A 292 -17.12 15.77 -9.92
CA SER A 292 -18.16 15.29 -9.03
C SER A 292 -19.27 16.33 -8.81
N ARG A 293 -20.51 15.85 -8.86
CA ARG A 293 -21.70 16.58 -8.43
C ARG A 293 -22.71 15.62 -7.83
N LYS A 294 -23.76 16.13 -7.24
CA LYS A 294 -24.81 15.28 -6.64
C LYS A 294 -25.31 14.21 -7.63
N GLY A 295 -25.06 12.95 -7.31
CA GLY A 295 -25.48 11.79 -8.09
C GLY A 295 -24.60 11.42 -9.28
N LEU A 296 -23.55 12.17 -9.59
CA LEU A 296 -22.61 11.87 -10.67
C LEU A 296 -21.16 12.07 -10.20
N ALA A 297 -20.32 11.09 -10.44
CA ALA A 297 -18.87 11.23 -10.35
C ALA A 297 -18.24 10.58 -11.59
N VAL A 298 -17.22 11.24 -12.14
CA VAL A 298 -16.43 10.79 -13.30
C VAL A 298 -14.97 10.94 -12.94
N LEU A 299 -14.15 9.93 -13.27
CA LEU A 299 -12.71 9.94 -13.14
C LEU A 299 -12.08 9.50 -14.45
N ALA A 300 -11.03 10.19 -14.88
CA ALA A 300 -10.17 9.78 -15.99
C ALA A 300 -8.71 9.98 -15.59
N GLN A 301 -7.90 8.95 -15.76
CA GLN A 301 -6.49 8.97 -15.37
C GLN A 301 -5.62 8.36 -16.46
N ALA A 302 -4.41 8.88 -16.60
CA ALA A 302 -3.38 8.31 -17.46
C ALA A 302 -2.02 8.40 -16.78
N LYS A 303 -1.23 7.33 -16.88
CA LYS A 303 0.14 7.28 -16.37
C LYS A 303 1.06 6.70 -17.44
N HIS A 304 2.18 7.39 -17.65
CA HIS A 304 3.36 6.85 -18.32
C HIS A 304 4.45 6.62 -17.28
N SER A 305 5.18 5.54 -17.36
CA SER A 305 6.42 5.35 -16.60
C SER A 305 7.42 4.56 -17.44
N ASP A 306 8.70 4.88 -17.28
CA ASP A 306 9.83 4.16 -17.87
C ASP A 306 11.02 4.20 -16.92
N ASN A 307 11.59 3.06 -16.56
CA ASN A 307 12.76 2.91 -15.70
C ASN A 307 12.70 3.72 -14.37
N MET A 308 11.54 3.72 -13.70
CA MET A 308 11.28 4.48 -12.48
C MET A 308 11.46 3.67 -11.20
N SER A 309 12.17 2.54 -11.23
CA SER A 309 12.60 1.90 -9.99
C SER A 309 13.62 2.79 -9.28
N PHE A 310 13.29 3.25 -8.06
CA PHE A 310 14.15 4.08 -7.24
C PHE A 310 14.26 3.48 -5.84
N ARG A 311 15.48 3.00 -5.52
CA ARG A 311 15.77 2.27 -4.28
C ARG A 311 16.96 2.88 -3.57
N SER A 312 16.98 2.77 -2.24
CA SER A 312 18.13 3.23 -1.43
C SER A 312 19.41 2.45 -1.74
N SER A 313 19.30 1.19 -2.19
CA SER A 313 20.45 0.37 -2.57
C SER A 313 20.16 -0.40 -3.86
N ARG A 314 21.10 -0.37 -4.79
CA ARG A 314 20.99 -0.94 -6.15
C ARG A 314 20.83 -2.45 -6.20
N ASN A 315 21.31 -3.15 -5.17
CA ASN A 315 21.28 -4.63 -5.12
C ASN A 315 19.98 -5.19 -4.55
N GLN A 316 19.09 -4.35 -4.03
CA GLN A 316 17.81 -4.76 -3.46
C GLN A 316 16.79 -5.07 -4.55
N ARG A 317 15.95 -6.08 -4.26
CA ARG A 317 14.84 -6.52 -5.12
C ARG A 317 13.57 -6.66 -4.25
N GLY A 318 12.44 -6.97 -4.90
CA GLY A 318 11.18 -7.18 -4.19
C GLY A 318 10.61 -5.89 -3.58
N LEU A 319 10.13 -5.96 -2.35
CA LEU A 319 9.54 -4.83 -1.63
C LEU A 319 10.58 -4.00 -0.87
N ALA A 320 11.74 -4.58 -0.56
CA ALA A 320 12.77 -3.95 0.25
C ALA A 320 13.45 -2.75 -0.44
N GLY A 321 13.81 -1.76 0.34
CA GLY A 321 14.64 -0.63 -0.10
C GLY A 321 13.99 0.35 -1.06
N ARG A 322 12.71 0.22 -1.40
CA ARG A 322 12.02 1.12 -2.32
C ARG A 322 11.81 2.48 -1.67
N LEU A 323 12.18 3.55 -2.38
CA LEU A 323 12.01 4.93 -1.94
C LEU A 323 10.74 5.55 -2.53
N ASN A 324 10.29 5.09 -3.69
CA ASN A 324 9.16 5.63 -4.41
C ASN A 324 8.00 4.64 -4.56
N LEU A 325 6.81 5.17 -4.83
CA LEU A 325 5.63 4.41 -5.20
C LEU A 325 5.01 5.02 -6.45
N LEU A 326 4.91 4.24 -7.52
CA LEU A 326 4.17 4.63 -8.71
C LEU A 326 2.69 4.27 -8.50
N PRO A 327 1.76 5.24 -8.53
CA PRO A 327 0.35 4.96 -8.38
C PRO A 327 -0.15 3.94 -9.41
N VAL A 328 -0.96 3.00 -8.97
CA VAL A 328 -1.62 2.05 -9.87
C VAL A 328 -2.92 2.65 -10.39
N PHE A 329 -3.12 2.59 -11.71
CA PHE A 329 -4.36 3.04 -12.37
C PHE A 329 -5.15 1.84 -12.87
N THR A 330 -5.55 1.01 -11.89
CA THR A 330 -6.44 -0.14 -12.11
C THR A 330 -7.40 -0.25 -10.91
N PRO A 331 -8.64 -0.70 -11.10
CA PRO A 331 -9.55 -0.95 -10.00
C PRO A 331 -8.98 -1.96 -9.01
N GLN A 332 -9.18 -1.69 -7.72
CA GLN A 332 -8.86 -2.63 -6.65
C GLN A 332 -10.15 -3.35 -6.25
N HIS A 333 -10.19 -4.66 -6.45
CA HIS A 333 -11.35 -5.48 -6.12
C HIS A 333 -11.23 -6.06 -4.72
N THR A 334 -12.35 -6.08 -3.98
CA THR A 334 -12.44 -6.61 -2.61
C THR A 334 -13.05 -8.00 -2.55
N TYR A 335 -13.76 -8.43 -3.60
CA TYR A 335 -14.31 -9.78 -3.71
C TYR A 335 -13.21 -10.77 -4.06
N SER A 336 -13.16 -11.91 -3.38
CA SER A 336 -12.05 -12.87 -3.46
C SER A 336 -11.72 -13.32 -4.90
N LEU A 337 -12.74 -13.70 -5.68
CA LEU A 337 -12.50 -14.13 -7.06
C LEU A 337 -12.22 -12.99 -8.04
N ALA A 338 -12.75 -11.80 -7.79
CA ALA A 338 -12.44 -10.61 -8.59
C ALA A 338 -11.00 -10.12 -8.36
N ALA A 339 -10.42 -10.42 -7.19
CA ALA A 339 -9.08 -10.03 -6.79
C ALA A 339 -7.99 -11.07 -7.12
N ILE A 340 -8.32 -12.22 -7.75
CA ILE A 340 -7.33 -13.28 -8.06
C ILE A 340 -6.23 -12.78 -9.02
N TYR A 341 -6.56 -11.86 -9.94
CA TYR A 341 -5.64 -11.32 -10.93
C TYR A 341 -5.35 -9.83 -10.68
N PRO A 342 -4.58 -9.50 -9.63
CA PRO A 342 -4.29 -8.11 -9.27
C PRO A 342 -3.13 -7.57 -10.10
N TYR A 343 -3.23 -6.31 -10.53
CA TYR A 343 -2.15 -5.68 -11.29
C TYR A 343 -1.03 -5.16 -10.38
N ALA A 344 0.21 -5.52 -10.70
CA ALA A 344 1.41 -4.96 -10.10
C ALA A 344 2.11 -4.00 -11.08
N THR A 345 2.38 -2.77 -10.63
CA THR A 345 3.03 -1.73 -11.43
C THR A 345 4.42 -2.15 -11.90
N GLN A 346 4.73 -1.92 -13.17
CA GLN A 346 6.00 -2.29 -13.81
C GLN A 346 7.01 -1.14 -13.73
N TYR A 347 7.90 -1.17 -12.72
CA TYR A 347 8.83 -0.07 -12.43
C TYR A 347 10.03 0.01 -13.36
N ALA A 348 10.58 -1.15 -13.78
CA ALA A 348 11.79 -1.21 -14.58
C ALA A 348 11.51 -1.17 -16.09
N THR A 349 10.56 -1.98 -16.54
CA THR A 349 10.21 -2.09 -17.97
C THR A 349 9.32 -0.95 -18.45
N GLY A 350 8.60 -0.31 -17.53
CA GLY A 350 7.72 0.80 -17.83
C GLY A 350 6.37 0.38 -18.43
N GLU A 351 5.44 1.33 -18.46
CA GLU A 351 4.07 1.11 -18.90
C GLU A 351 3.34 2.40 -19.25
N TRP A 352 2.32 2.30 -20.08
CA TRP A 352 1.18 3.21 -20.15
C TRP A 352 -0.01 2.57 -19.46
N ALA A 353 -0.61 3.27 -18.50
CA ALA A 353 -1.81 2.86 -17.80
C ALA A 353 -2.91 3.93 -17.97
N PHE A 354 -4.11 3.50 -18.31
CA PHE A 354 -5.29 4.35 -18.46
C PHE A 354 -6.40 3.79 -17.60
N GLN A 355 -7.10 4.66 -16.88
CA GLN A 355 -8.28 4.30 -16.08
C GLN A 355 -9.38 5.33 -16.29
N ALA A 356 -10.62 4.87 -16.40
CA ALA A 356 -11.82 5.68 -16.39
C ALA A 356 -12.87 5.06 -15.46
N GLU A 357 -13.56 5.90 -14.72
CA GLU A 357 -14.67 5.49 -13.86
C GLU A 357 -15.84 6.45 -14.00
N LEU A 358 -17.05 5.91 -14.10
CA LEU A 358 -18.31 6.62 -14.07
C LEU A 358 -19.18 6.04 -12.95
N ARG A 359 -19.59 6.87 -12.02
CA ARG A 359 -20.55 6.52 -10.98
C ARG A 359 -21.77 7.41 -11.09
N TYR A 360 -22.93 6.78 -11.27
CA TYR A 360 -24.19 7.48 -11.35
C TYR A 360 -25.22 6.94 -10.37
N THR A 361 -25.87 7.84 -9.63
CA THR A 361 -26.89 7.48 -8.65
C THR A 361 -28.22 8.09 -9.06
N TRP A 362 -29.16 7.23 -9.46
CA TRP A 362 -30.54 7.66 -9.67
C TRP A 362 -31.19 8.01 -8.33
N GLY A 363 -31.79 9.18 -8.28
CA GLY A 363 -32.48 9.68 -7.08
C GLY A 363 -33.64 8.79 -6.66
N LYS A 364 -34.03 8.90 -5.40
CA LYS A 364 -35.25 8.25 -4.86
C LYS A 364 -36.48 8.69 -5.64
N LYS A 365 -37.48 7.81 -5.76
CA LYS A 365 -38.77 8.00 -6.43
C LYS A 365 -38.65 8.22 -7.95
N THR A 366 -37.49 7.92 -8.57
CA THR A 366 -37.36 7.85 -10.02
C THR A 366 -37.61 6.41 -10.51
N LYS A 367 -37.91 6.25 -11.81
CA LYS A 367 -38.18 4.93 -12.42
C LYS A 367 -37.05 3.93 -12.21
N MET A 368 -35.77 4.36 -12.36
CA MET A 368 -34.59 3.52 -12.16
C MET A 368 -34.13 3.51 -10.68
N GLY A 369 -34.26 4.62 -9.96
CA GLY A 369 -33.84 4.72 -8.57
C GLY A 369 -34.76 4.00 -7.57
N GLY A 370 -36.02 3.81 -7.91
CA GLY A 370 -37.00 3.19 -7.01
C GLY A 370 -37.18 3.97 -5.70
N LYS A 371 -37.60 3.26 -4.63
CA LYS A 371 -37.91 3.91 -3.33
C LYS A 371 -36.67 4.49 -2.64
N TYR A 372 -35.49 3.87 -2.79
CA TYR A 372 -34.29 4.19 -2.00
C TYR A 372 -33.12 4.75 -2.79
N GLY A 373 -33.21 4.76 -4.12
CA GLY A 373 -32.12 5.09 -5.02
C GLY A 373 -31.39 3.84 -5.54
N THR A 374 -30.70 3.98 -6.67
CA THR A 374 -29.88 2.92 -7.28
C THR A 374 -28.60 3.56 -7.80
N THR A 375 -27.46 2.96 -7.53
CA THR A 375 -26.16 3.43 -8.02
C THR A 375 -25.59 2.43 -9.00
N VAL A 376 -25.10 2.90 -10.13
CA VAL A 376 -24.28 2.13 -11.07
C VAL A 376 -22.89 2.72 -11.09
N LYS A 377 -21.89 1.85 -11.08
CA LYS A 377 -20.48 2.15 -11.28
C LYS A 377 -20.01 1.40 -12.52
N LEU A 378 -19.41 2.12 -13.46
CA LEU A 378 -18.69 1.58 -14.62
C LEU A 378 -17.23 1.92 -14.43
N SER A 379 -16.35 0.95 -14.56
CA SER A 379 -14.92 1.16 -14.43
C SER A 379 -14.20 0.42 -15.55
N ALA A 380 -13.21 1.07 -16.15
CA ALA A 380 -12.36 0.48 -17.17
C ALA A 380 -10.91 0.89 -16.94
N ALA A 381 -10.00 -0.07 -16.98
CA ALA A 381 -8.57 0.17 -16.94
C ALA A 381 -7.88 -0.65 -18.03
N HIS A 382 -6.83 -0.08 -18.63
CA HIS A 382 -6.04 -0.73 -19.66
C HIS A 382 -4.58 -0.35 -19.51
N VAL A 383 -3.70 -1.35 -19.39
CA VAL A 383 -2.26 -1.15 -19.21
C VAL A 383 -1.51 -1.85 -20.33
N ARG A 384 -0.57 -1.13 -20.92
CA ARG A 384 0.28 -1.63 -22.00
C ARG A 384 1.73 -1.28 -21.77
N GLY A 385 2.62 -2.09 -22.29
CA GLY A 385 4.05 -1.82 -22.34
C GLY A 385 4.41 -0.68 -23.27
N LEU A 386 5.65 -0.25 -23.18
CA LEU A 386 6.28 0.72 -24.08
C LEU A 386 6.76 0.02 -25.34
N ARG A 387 6.69 0.70 -26.49
CA ARG A 387 7.15 0.17 -27.78
C ARG A 387 8.64 -0.19 -27.76
N SER A 388 9.43 0.57 -27.04
CA SER A 388 10.83 0.32 -26.77
C SER A 388 11.24 1.08 -25.52
N GLU A 389 12.38 0.75 -24.95
CA GLU A 389 12.95 1.46 -23.83
C GLU A 389 13.15 2.96 -24.13
N GLY A 390 12.77 3.83 -23.21
CA GLY A 390 12.82 5.29 -23.36
C GLY A 390 11.72 5.88 -24.25
N SER A 391 10.83 5.05 -24.79
CA SER A 391 9.80 5.50 -25.73
C SER A 391 8.55 5.99 -25.01
N TRP A 392 7.95 7.05 -25.54
CA TRP A 392 6.60 7.50 -25.18
C TRP A 392 5.50 6.77 -25.97
N ALA A 393 5.88 5.99 -26.99
CA ALA A 393 4.93 5.26 -27.80
C ALA A 393 4.45 3.99 -27.07
N VAL A 394 3.15 3.74 -27.12
CA VAL A 394 2.52 2.52 -26.62
C VAL A 394 2.90 1.33 -27.52
N ASP A 395 3.21 0.18 -26.92
CA ASP A 395 3.35 -1.06 -27.67
C ASP A 395 1.98 -1.61 -28.08
N MET A 396 1.66 -1.52 -29.35
CA MET A 396 0.39 -2.00 -29.92
C MET A 396 0.42 -3.46 -30.34
N SER A 397 1.54 -4.18 -30.15
CA SER A 397 1.62 -5.62 -30.42
C SER A 397 0.75 -6.44 -29.46
N ALA A 398 0.47 -7.69 -29.80
CA ALA A 398 -0.27 -8.59 -28.93
C ALA A 398 0.44 -8.84 -27.57
N GLY A 399 1.78 -8.86 -27.56
CA GLY A 399 2.59 -8.99 -26.33
C GLY A 399 2.66 -7.73 -25.47
N GLY A 400 2.30 -6.57 -26.03
CA GLY A 400 2.29 -5.30 -25.34
C GLY A 400 1.12 -5.11 -24.37
N GLU A 401 0.10 -5.94 -24.38
CA GLU A 401 -1.00 -5.91 -23.40
C GLU A 401 -0.53 -6.51 -22.08
N TYR A 402 -0.53 -5.69 -21.01
CA TYR A 402 -0.18 -6.13 -19.66
C TYR A 402 -1.42 -6.47 -18.86
N TYR A 403 -2.42 -5.57 -18.88
CA TYR A 403 -3.64 -5.72 -18.09
C TYR A 403 -4.81 -4.99 -18.72
N THR A 404 -5.99 -5.58 -18.60
CA THR A 404 -7.28 -4.94 -18.91
C THR A 404 -8.28 -5.34 -17.84
N ASP A 405 -9.04 -4.38 -17.34
CA ASP A 405 -10.12 -4.58 -16.39
C ASP A 405 -11.31 -3.74 -16.83
N VAL A 406 -12.44 -4.37 -17.02
CA VAL A 406 -13.70 -3.67 -17.32
C VAL A 406 -14.78 -4.25 -16.44
N ASN A 407 -15.39 -3.40 -15.61
CA ASN A 407 -16.43 -3.86 -14.71
C ASN A 407 -17.64 -2.93 -14.66
N ILE A 408 -18.78 -3.53 -14.39
CA ILE A 408 -20.04 -2.86 -14.06
C ILE A 408 -20.54 -3.36 -12.72
N GLU A 409 -20.86 -2.46 -11.83
CA GLU A 409 -21.38 -2.74 -10.50
C GLU A 409 -22.71 -2.00 -10.30
N LEU A 410 -23.71 -2.71 -9.85
CA LEU A 410 -25.04 -2.21 -9.51
C LEU A 410 -25.27 -2.34 -8.01
N ASN A 411 -25.41 -1.22 -7.33
CA ASN A 411 -25.74 -1.16 -5.91
C ASN A 411 -27.18 -0.67 -5.72
N LYS A 412 -28.00 -1.48 -5.04
CA LYS A 412 -29.41 -1.17 -4.81
C LYS A 412 -29.84 -1.48 -3.38
N ARG A 413 -30.48 -0.51 -2.76
CA ARG A 413 -31.24 -0.76 -1.55
C ARG A 413 -32.66 -1.16 -1.94
N VAL A 414 -32.99 -2.43 -1.74
CA VAL A 414 -34.29 -3.01 -2.13
C VAL A 414 -35.38 -2.66 -1.10
N SER A 415 -35.05 -2.77 0.20
CA SER A 415 -35.94 -2.41 1.29
C SER A 415 -35.21 -1.62 2.39
N ARG A 416 -35.88 -1.33 3.51
CA ARG A 416 -35.22 -0.70 4.68
C ARG A 416 -34.08 -1.55 5.20
N ASN A 417 -34.20 -2.87 5.08
CA ASN A 417 -33.34 -3.85 5.72
C ASN A 417 -32.57 -4.71 4.72
N TRP A 418 -32.70 -4.47 3.40
CA TRP A 418 -32.06 -5.28 2.39
C TRP A 418 -31.31 -4.41 1.36
N TRP A 419 -30.02 -4.66 1.22
CA TRP A 419 -29.11 -4.13 0.21
C TRP A 419 -28.62 -5.26 -0.67
N THR A 420 -28.46 -5.00 -1.96
CA THR A 420 -27.91 -5.96 -2.91
C THR A 420 -26.90 -5.27 -3.82
N THR A 421 -25.82 -5.98 -4.12
CA THR A 421 -24.81 -5.59 -5.09
C THR A 421 -24.66 -6.68 -6.13
N ALA A 422 -24.65 -6.31 -7.40
CA ALA A 422 -24.32 -7.21 -8.49
C ALA A 422 -23.15 -6.62 -9.29
N MET A 423 -22.13 -7.41 -9.59
CA MET A 423 -20.97 -6.99 -10.38
C MET A 423 -20.68 -8.00 -11.48
N LEU A 424 -20.36 -7.50 -12.66
CA LEU A 424 -19.77 -8.27 -13.75
C LEU A 424 -18.42 -7.64 -14.09
N LEU A 425 -17.41 -8.47 -14.21
CA LEU A 425 -16.02 -8.09 -14.45
C LEU A 425 -15.44 -8.92 -15.58
N TYR A 426 -14.71 -8.28 -16.47
CA TYR A 426 -13.81 -8.89 -17.42
C TYR A 426 -12.38 -8.47 -17.14
N GLN A 427 -11.46 -9.43 -17.08
CA GLN A 427 -10.02 -9.18 -16.90
C GLN A 427 -9.21 -9.89 -18.00
N ALA A 428 -8.19 -9.18 -18.52
CA ALA A 428 -7.08 -9.77 -19.24
C ALA A 428 -5.80 -9.50 -18.43
N TYR A 429 -5.05 -10.55 -18.11
CA TYR A 429 -3.93 -10.53 -17.18
C TYR A 429 -2.71 -11.25 -17.79
N ASN A 430 -1.64 -10.52 -18.05
CA ASN A 430 -0.41 -11.08 -18.59
C ASN A 430 0.50 -11.56 -17.47
N GLN A 431 0.39 -12.85 -17.14
CA GLN A 431 1.19 -13.47 -16.07
C GLN A 431 2.70 -13.37 -16.33
N GLN A 432 3.13 -13.50 -17.58
CA GLN A 432 4.55 -13.44 -17.93
C GLN A 432 5.17 -12.08 -17.56
N VAL A 433 4.44 -11.00 -17.78
CA VAL A 433 4.91 -9.64 -17.45
C VAL A 433 4.79 -9.34 -15.96
N ILE A 434 3.64 -9.69 -15.35
CA ILE A 434 3.30 -9.23 -14.00
C ILE A 434 3.97 -10.10 -12.92
N VAL A 435 4.00 -11.43 -13.14
CA VAL A 435 4.53 -12.39 -12.15
C VAL A 435 5.72 -13.21 -12.63
N GLY A 436 6.17 -12.98 -13.87
CA GLY A 436 7.38 -13.61 -14.44
C GLY A 436 7.20 -15.04 -14.96
N LYS A 437 5.97 -15.57 -14.98
CA LYS A 437 5.66 -16.93 -15.46
C LYS A 437 4.25 -16.98 -16.06
N GLY A 438 3.97 -18.00 -16.88
CA GLY A 438 2.64 -18.20 -17.46
C GLY A 438 2.42 -17.44 -18.76
N GLY A 439 1.16 -17.21 -19.12
CA GLY A 439 0.73 -16.56 -20.35
C GLY A 439 -0.34 -15.49 -20.12
N MET A 440 -1.10 -15.18 -21.19
CA MET A 440 -2.24 -14.27 -21.10
C MET A 440 -3.46 -15.02 -20.57
N VAL A 441 -3.99 -14.59 -19.44
CA VAL A 441 -5.24 -15.08 -18.86
C VAL A 441 -6.36 -14.12 -19.20
N ARG A 442 -7.49 -14.63 -19.65
CA ARG A 442 -8.73 -13.89 -19.87
C ARG A 442 -9.83 -14.51 -19.03
N ALA A 443 -10.36 -13.73 -18.11
CA ALA A 443 -11.33 -14.20 -17.14
C ALA A 443 -12.56 -13.29 -17.10
N GLY A 444 -13.71 -13.90 -16.87
CA GLY A 444 -14.95 -13.20 -16.55
C GLY A 444 -15.37 -13.56 -15.15
N THR A 445 -15.72 -12.58 -14.31
CA THR A 445 -16.18 -12.80 -12.93
C THR A 445 -17.53 -12.17 -12.72
N ALA A 446 -18.46 -12.94 -12.14
CA ALA A 446 -19.76 -12.47 -11.70
C ALA A 446 -19.84 -12.55 -10.17
N VAL A 447 -20.34 -11.48 -9.55
CA VAL A 447 -20.51 -11.38 -8.10
C VAL A 447 -21.93 -10.95 -7.79
N TRP A 448 -22.53 -11.61 -6.80
CA TRP A 448 -23.81 -11.21 -6.24
C TRP A 448 -23.74 -11.23 -4.72
N GLU A 449 -23.87 -10.05 -4.13
CA GLU A 449 -23.86 -9.87 -2.67
C GLU A 449 -25.23 -9.39 -2.18
N ASN A 450 -25.64 -9.90 -1.03
CA ASN A 450 -26.78 -9.38 -0.30
C ASN A 450 -26.41 -9.15 1.16
N LYS A 451 -26.92 -8.04 1.70
CA LYS A 451 -26.85 -7.72 3.12
C LYS A 451 -28.27 -7.50 3.63
N VAL A 452 -28.70 -8.34 4.56
CA VAL A 452 -30.05 -8.33 5.12
C VAL A 452 -29.98 -8.10 6.63
N LYS A 453 -30.53 -6.98 7.09
CA LYS A 453 -30.72 -6.70 8.50
C LYS A 453 -31.98 -7.41 8.97
N ILE A 454 -31.81 -8.57 9.63
CA ILE A 454 -32.92 -9.41 10.11
C ILE A 454 -33.61 -8.74 11.31
N THR A 455 -32.80 -8.31 12.28
CA THR A 455 -33.20 -7.48 13.42
C THR A 455 -32.19 -6.37 13.64
N ASP A 456 -32.36 -5.54 14.66
CA ASP A 456 -31.33 -4.52 15.02
C ASP A 456 -30.03 -5.13 15.55
N GLN A 457 -30.08 -6.38 15.98
CA GLN A 457 -28.96 -7.13 16.54
C GLN A 457 -28.38 -8.19 15.58
N PHE A 458 -29.07 -8.51 14.48
CA PHE A 458 -28.70 -9.60 13.58
C PHE A 458 -28.68 -9.09 12.13
N THR A 459 -27.51 -9.18 11.49
CA THR A 459 -27.34 -8.88 10.08
C THR A 459 -26.71 -10.08 9.40
N LEU A 460 -27.31 -10.53 8.30
CA LEU A 460 -26.78 -11.58 7.43
C LEU A 460 -26.21 -10.94 6.16
N ARG A 461 -25.00 -11.31 5.81
CA ARG A 461 -24.36 -11.01 4.52
C ARG A 461 -24.05 -12.33 3.82
N ASN A 462 -24.37 -12.40 2.55
CA ASN A 462 -23.95 -13.51 1.71
C ASN A 462 -23.37 -12.98 0.39
N GLU A 463 -22.34 -13.67 -0.10
CA GLU A 463 -21.76 -13.43 -1.42
C GLU A 463 -21.76 -14.74 -2.20
N LEU A 464 -22.10 -14.65 -3.46
CA LEU A 464 -21.93 -15.72 -4.45
C LEU A 464 -21.05 -15.15 -5.57
N GLN A 465 -19.95 -15.83 -5.85
CA GLN A 465 -18.99 -15.41 -6.86
C GLN A 465 -18.69 -16.57 -7.82
N TYR A 466 -18.57 -16.27 -9.09
CA TYR A 466 -18.18 -17.25 -10.10
C TYR A 466 -17.19 -16.63 -11.07
N LEU A 467 -16.02 -17.26 -11.21
CA LEU A 467 -14.98 -16.89 -12.18
C LEU A 467 -14.89 -17.92 -13.27
N PHE A 468 -14.98 -17.46 -14.51
CA PHE A 468 -14.86 -18.27 -15.70
C PHE A 468 -13.57 -17.93 -16.45
N THR A 469 -12.70 -18.92 -16.61
CA THR A 469 -11.55 -18.89 -17.51
C THR A 469 -11.21 -20.29 -17.98
N ARG A 470 -10.51 -20.40 -19.13
CA ARG A 470 -9.95 -21.66 -19.64
C ARG A 470 -8.42 -21.72 -19.47
N GLN A 471 -7.83 -20.66 -18.94
CA GLN A 471 -6.40 -20.54 -18.68
C GLN A 471 -6.12 -20.67 -17.17
N ASP A 472 -4.84 -20.72 -16.82
CA ASP A 472 -4.37 -20.80 -15.43
C ASP A 472 -5.04 -21.94 -14.66
N ALA A 473 -5.46 -21.71 -13.43
CA ALA A 473 -6.12 -22.71 -12.58
C ALA A 473 -7.58 -23.06 -12.99
N GLY A 474 -8.14 -22.43 -14.03
CA GLY A 474 -9.50 -22.72 -14.51
C GLY A 474 -10.59 -21.98 -13.74
N GLN A 475 -11.79 -22.57 -13.68
CA GLN A 475 -12.99 -21.94 -13.16
C GLN A 475 -13.06 -22.06 -11.63
N TRP A 476 -13.66 -21.03 -11.00
CA TRP A 476 -13.86 -20.99 -9.56
C TRP A 476 -15.31 -20.63 -9.21
N LEU A 477 -15.78 -21.23 -8.13
CA LEU A 477 -17.01 -20.86 -7.44
C LEU A 477 -16.68 -20.52 -6.00
N SER A 478 -17.14 -19.38 -5.49
CA SER A 478 -16.99 -19.00 -4.08
C SER A 478 -18.31 -18.58 -3.46
N LEU A 479 -18.53 -19.01 -2.23
CA LEU A 479 -19.67 -18.66 -1.39
C LEU A 479 -19.17 -18.16 -0.05
N LEU A 480 -19.58 -16.96 0.36
CA LEU A 480 -19.38 -16.40 1.69
C LEU A 480 -20.72 -16.26 2.40
N LEU A 481 -20.77 -16.68 3.66
CA LEU A 481 -21.84 -16.38 4.61
C LEU A 481 -21.24 -15.70 5.83
N GLU A 482 -21.78 -14.55 6.22
CA GLU A 482 -21.34 -13.78 7.38
C GLU A 482 -22.56 -13.36 8.20
N LEU A 483 -22.49 -13.59 9.49
CA LEU A 483 -23.55 -13.26 10.44
C LEU A 483 -22.98 -12.34 11.51
N ASP A 484 -23.44 -11.09 11.51
CA ASP A 484 -23.15 -10.13 12.58
C ASP A 484 -24.18 -10.27 13.69
N LEU A 485 -23.70 -10.51 14.91
CA LEU A 485 -24.47 -10.77 16.11
C LEU A 485 -24.19 -9.71 17.17
N TRP A 486 -25.23 -9.11 17.73
CA TRP A 486 -25.17 -8.15 18.86
C TRP A 486 -24.21 -7.00 18.64
N GLN A 487 -23.85 -6.68 17.40
CA GLN A 487 -22.88 -5.63 17.02
C GLN A 487 -21.43 -5.84 17.53
N CYS A 488 -21.15 -6.95 18.18
CA CYS A 488 -19.85 -7.27 18.75
C CYS A 488 -19.24 -8.60 18.27
N LEU A 489 -20.05 -9.51 17.76
CA LEU A 489 -19.60 -10.82 17.29
C LEU A 489 -19.96 -11.01 15.82
N THR A 490 -18.95 -11.28 14.99
CA THR A 490 -19.13 -11.70 13.59
C THR A 490 -18.68 -13.14 13.43
N VAL A 491 -19.54 -13.98 12.86
CA VAL A 491 -19.19 -15.35 12.48
C VAL A 491 -19.27 -15.46 10.96
N SER A 492 -18.22 -15.97 10.33
CA SER A 492 -18.15 -16.10 8.88
C SER A 492 -17.69 -17.48 8.44
N GLY A 493 -18.20 -17.91 7.29
CA GLY A 493 -17.75 -19.09 6.58
C GLY A 493 -17.62 -18.79 5.11
N GLU A 494 -16.43 -19.00 4.53
CA GLU A 494 -16.17 -18.92 3.11
C GLU A 494 -15.79 -20.30 2.58
N TYR A 495 -16.31 -20.65 1.42
CA TYR A 495 -15.96 -21.88 0.72
C TYR A 495 -15.72 -21.53 -0.74
N SER A 496 -14.56 -21.92 -1.26
CA SER A 496 -14.17 -21.74 -2.65
C SER A 496 -13.80 -23.09 -3.26
N TYR A 497 -14.36 -23.35 -4.43
CA TYR A 497 -14.10 -24.54 -5.21
C TYR A 497 -13.48 -24.18 -6.55
N ASN A 498 -12.27 -24.70 -6.79
CA ASN A 498 -11.61 -24.65 -8.08
C ASN A 498 -11.89 -25.93 -8.86
N THR A 499 -12.42 -25.83 -10.08
CA THR A 499 -12.73 -27.01 -10.90
C THR A 499 -11.50 -27.62 -11.56
N GLY A 500 -10.36 -26.91 -11.49
CA GLY A 500 -9.12 -27.30 -12.13
C GLY A 500 -9.07 -27.00 -13.63
N ASN A 501 -7.88 -27.18 -14.21
CA ASN A 501 -7.63 -27.08 -15.64
C ASN A 501 -6.72 -28.24 -16.10
N GLY A 502 -7.28 -29.44 -16.08
CA GLY A 502 -6.56 -30.66 -16.43
C GLY A 502 -5.57 -31.14 -15.37
N SER A 503 -4.51 -31.83 -15.81
CA SER A 503 -3.50 -32.41 -14.91
C SER A 503 -2.53 -31.41 -14.32
N GLU A 504 -2.35 -30.25 -14.96
CA GLU A 504 -1.43 -29.20 -14.51
C GLU A 504 -2.00 -28.44 -13.31
N HIS A 505 -3.32 -28.27 -13.26
CA HIS A 505 -4.03 -27.62 -12.18
C HIS A 505 -5.22 -28.50 -11.75
N PRO A 506 -5.01 -29.42 -10.80
CA PRO A 506 -6.09 -30.28 -10.29
C PRO A 506 -7.14 -29.47 -9.53
N SER A 507 -8.37 -29.98 -9.47
CA SER A 507 -9.43 -29.36 -8.69
C SER A 507 -9.07 -29.27 -7.20
N GLY A 508 -9.51 -28.21 -6.55
CA GLY A 508 -9.21 -27.95 -5.13
C GLY A 508 -10.36 -27.35 -4.36
N HIS A 509 -10.41 -27.68 -3.08
CA HIS A 509 -11.39 -27.14 -2.12
C HIS A 509 -10.66 -26.27 -1.11
N TYR A 510 -11.12 -25.03 -0.96
CA TYR A 510 -10.56 -24.04 -0.04
C TYR A 510 -11.68 -23.51 0.84
N TYR A 511 -11.37 -23.24 2.09
CA TYR A 511 -12.41 -22.81 3.04
C TYR A 511 -11.78 -22.03 4.19
N THR A 512 -12.59 -21.13 4.74
CA THR A 512 -12.26 -20.38 5.95
C THR A 512 -13.51 -20.33 6.81
N VAL A 513 -13.38 -20.69 8.08
CA VAL A 513 -14.42 -20.48 9.10
C VAL A 513 -13.80 -19.65 10.20
N ALA A 514 -14.41 -18.53 10.54
CA ALA A 514 -13.85 -17.60 11.52
C ALA A 514 -14.93 -16.98 12.40
N ALA A 515 -14.54 -16.60 13.61
CA ALA A 515 -15.32 -15.79 14.52
C ALA A 515 -14.47 -14.60 14.98
N ALA A 516 -15.02 -13.40 14.94
CA ALA A 516 -14.39 -12.18 15.39
C ALA A 516 -15.26 -11.51 16.46
N TYR A 517 -14.68 -11.25 17.62
CA TYR A 517 -15.30 -10.54 18.72
C TYR A 517 -14.65 -9.17 18.89
N THR A 518 -15.47 -8.12 18.93
CA THR A 518 -15.03 -6.74 19.13
C THR A 518 -15.75 -6.15 20.33
N HIS A 519 -15.00 -5.65 21.30
CA HIS A 519 -15.55 -4.97 22.48
C HIS A 519 -14.65 -3.79 22.84
N ASP A 520 -15.20 -2.60 22.78
CA ASP A 520 -14.47 -1.35 22.96
C ASP A 520 -13.21 -1.29 22.07
N ALA A 521 -12.04 -1.25 22.68
CA ALA A 521 -10.75 -1.18 22.03
C ALA A 521 -10.13 -2.55 21.68
N HIS A 522 -10.80 -3.66 22.05
CA HIS A 522 -10.33 -5.02 21.85
C HIS A 522 -10.99 -5.66 20.62
N ARG A 523 -10.20 -6.31 19.79
CA ARG A 523 -10.69 -7.18 18.73
C ARG A 523 -9.91 -8.50 18.75
N LEU A 524 -10.62 -9.60 18.86
CA LEU A 524 -10.08 -10.96 18.76
C LEU A 524 -10.75 -11.67 17.60
N SER A 525 -9.97 -12.26 16.71
CA SER A 525 -10.48 -13.14 15.65
C SER A 525 -9.78 -14.48 15.73
N ILE A 526 -10.54 -15.57 15.63
CA ILE A 526 -10.02 -16.93 15.57
C ILE A 526 -10.71 -17.62 14.40
N GLY A 527 -9.96 -18.36 13.60
CA GLY A 527 -10.49 -19.08 12.46
C GLY A 527 -9.66 -20.32 12.12
N TYR A 528 -10.23 -21.17 11.29
CA TYR A 528 -9.54 -22.23 10.61
C TYR A 528 -9.60 -21.94 9.10
N THR A 529 -8.47 -21.95 8.44
CA THR A 529 -8.36 -21.61 7.03
C THR A 529 -7.58 -22.66 6.25
N LYS A 530 -8.02 -22.91 5.02
CA LYS A 530 -7.26 -23.52 3.95
C LYS A 530 -7.35 -22.63 2.73
N ASN A 531 -6.29 -21.90 2.46
CA ASN A 531 -6.20 -20.94 1.36
C ASN A 531 -5.26 -21.46 0.27
N ASN A 532 -5.63 -21.23 -1.00
CA ASN A 532 -4.69 -21.41 -2.12
C ASN A 532 -3.58 -20.35 -2.07
N ASP A 533 -2.53 -20.60 -2.83
CA ASP A 533 -1.52 -19.58 -3.10
C ASP A 533 -2.09 -18.45 -3.98
N GLY A 534 -1.50 -17.26 -3.85
CA GLY A 534 -1.95 -16.09 -4.59
C GLY A 534 -1.17 -14.83 -4.24
N TYR A 535 -1.69 -13.67 -4.63
CA TYR A 535 -1.07 -12.38 -4.37
C TYR A 535 -1.98 -11.50 -3.51
N ASN A 536 -1.43 -10.98 -2.41
CA ASN A 536 -2.04 -9.90 -1.65
C ASN A 536 -1.47 -8.57 -2.14
N CYS A 537 -2.33 -7.68 -2.63
CA CYS A 537 -1.91 -6.44 -3.26
C CYS A 537 -2.62 -5.21 -2.66
N ALA A 538 -1.86 -4.13 -2.51
CA ALA A 538 -2.38 -2.82 -2.18
C ALA A 538 -1.60 -1.74 -2.95
N GLY A 539 -2.30 -0.79 -3.58
CA GLY A 539 -1.69 0.33 -4.31
C GLY A 539 -0.74 -0.07 -5.45
N GLY A 540 -0.93 -1.25 -6.09
CA GLY A 540 -0.06 -1.75 -7.16
C GLY A 540 1.22 -2.45 -6.68
N VAL A 541 1.36 -2.63 -5.38
CA VAL A 541 2.42 -3.42 -4.75
C VAL A 541 1.84 -4.74 -4.28
N CYS A 542 2.45 -5.85 -4.66
CA CYS A 542 1.95 -7.19 -4.40
C CYS A 542 2.95 -8.04 -3.63
N ARG A 543 2.43 -8.84 -2.69
CA ARG A 543 3.16 -9.86 -1.95
C ARG A 543 2.59 -11.23 -2.27
N TYR A 544 3.44 -12.19 -2.63
CA TYR A 544 3.03 -13.57 -2.82
C TYR A 544 2.72 -14.23 -1.47
N MET A 545 1.56 -14.86 -1.40
CA MET A 545 1.09 -15.66 -0.27
C MET A 545 1.09 -17.12 -0.69
N PRO A 546 1.92 -17.99 -0.11
CA PRO A 546 1.89 -19.42 -0.41
C PRO A 546 0.62 -20.08 0.16
N GLU A 547 0.25 -21.24 -0.38
CA GLU A 547 -0.81 -22.07 0.17
C GLU A 547 -0.56 -22.36 1.65
N GLN A 548 -1.61 -22.23 2.46
CA GLN A 548 -1.56 -22.45 3.90
C GLN A 548 -2.84 -23.08 4.43
N GLU A 549 -2.68 -23.95 5.43
CA GLU A 549 -3.79 -24.58 6.14
C GLU A 549 -3.50 -24.60 7.63
N GLY A 550 -4.46 -24.15 8.45
CA GLY A 550 -4.28 -24.15 9.90
C GLY A 550 -5.23 -23.22 10.64
N VAL A 551 -5.02 -23.15 11.95
CA VAL A 551 -5.76 -22.22 12.84
C VAL A 551 -5.09 -20.85 12.76
N THR A 552 -5.88 -19.82 12.46
CA THR A 552 -5.46 -18.41 12.47
C THR A 552 -5.98 -17.72 13.73
N MET A 553 -5.18 -16.85 14.29
CA MET A 553 -5.56 -16.00 15.43
C MET A 553 -5.06 -14.58 15.16
N SER A 554 -5.95 -13.59 15.30
CA SER A 554 -5.57 -12.17 15.27
C SER A 554 -6.15 -11.48 16.50
N TYR A 555 -5.31 -10.69 17.18
CA TYR A 555 -5.71 -9.88 18.31
C TYR A 555 -5.18 -8.47 18.16
N SER A 556 -6.03 -7.48 18.37
CA SER A 556 -5.62 -6.09 18.45
C SER A 556 -6.27 -5.39 19.65
N PHE A 557 -5.50 -4.52 20.28
CA PHE A 557 -5.92 -3.68 21.39
C PHE A 557 -5.29 -2.30 21.23
N ASN A 558 -6.08 -1.24 21.37
CA ASN A 558 -5.60 0.15 21.33
C ASN A 558 -6.13 0.91 22.56
N TRP A 559 -5.31 1.77 23.15
CA TRP A 559 -5.66 2.59 24.33
C TRP A 559 -5.26 4.05 24.20
#